data_1a0c7f270d46a0e1fa284fc2a8dee435
#
_entry.id   1a0c7f270d46a0e1fa284fc2a8dee435
#
_cell.length_a   1.000
_cell.length_b   1.000
_cell.length_c   1.000
_cell.angle_alpha   90.00
_cell.angle_beta   90.00
_cell.angle_gamma   90.00
#
_symmetry.space_group_name_H-M   'P 1'
#
loop_
_entity.id
_entity.type
_entity.pdbx_description
1 polymer ?
#
loop_
_entity_poly.entity_id
_entity_poly.type
_entity_poly.pdbx_seq_one_letter_code
_entity_poly.pdbx_strand_id
1 'polypeptide(L)'
;VEVLTRAITVKAGVVSADLHERTSSREEVGRERLNYGHTLAHAIEAHKHFTWRHGEADAVGMVFAAELSHRYLGLSDEVVARTRTILSEIGLPVTCDEIKWADLRKTMNVDKKTRVDPQTGRQVLRFVGIHKPGQVAMIVDPDEATLAECYDRCSAR
;
A
#
# COMPACT_ATOMS: atom_id res chain seq x y z
N VAL A 1 -8.81 -21.55 -10.28
CA VAL A 1 -8.25 -21.31 -11.62
C VAL A 1 -8.67 -19.92 -12.12
N GLU A 2 -9.97 -19.57 -12.16
CA GLU A 2 -10.45 -18.29 -12.71
C GLU A 2 -9.85 -17.05 -12.06
N VAL A 3 -9.78 -16.99 -10.72
CA VAL A 3 -9.20 -15.84 -9.98
C VAL A 3 -7.72 -15.65 -10.33
N LEU A 4 -6.95 -16.74 -10.40
CA LEU A 4 -5.54 -16.70 -10.78
C LEU A 4 -5.37 -16.21 -12.24
N THR A 5 -6.19 -16.70 -13.15
CA THR A 5 -6.15 -16.27 -14.55
C THR A 5 -6.44 -14.76 -14.67
N ARG A 6 -7.45 -14.26 -13.98
CA ARG A 6 -7.77 -12.82 -13.96
C ARG A 6 -6.61 -12.00 -13.37
N ALA A 7 -6.03 -12.43 -12.24
CA ALA A 7 -4.90 -11.73 -11.62
C ALA A 7 -3.67 -11.69 -12.55
N ILE A 8 -3.33 -12.80 -13.19
CA ILE A 8 -2.24 -12.87 -14.16
C ILE A 8 -2.51 -11.95 -15.35
N THR A 9 -3.73 -11.94 -15.89
CA THR A 9 -4.11 -11.09 -17.02
C THR A 9 -3.98 -9.61 -16.68
N VAL A 10 -4.45 -9.18 -15.51
CA VAL A 10 -4.31 -7.80 -15.05
C VAL A 10 -2.82 -7.43 -14.91
N LYS A 11 -2.04 -8.27 -14.23
CA LYS A 11 -0.61 -8.03 -14.05
C LYS A 11 0.12 -7.95 -15.39
N ALA A 12 -0.12 -8.88 -16.29
CA ALA A 12 0.49 -8.89 -17.63
C ALA A 12 0.14 -7.62 -18.41
N GLY A 13 -1.11 -7.19 -18.40
CA GLY A 13 -1.55 -5.95 -19.05
C GLY A 13 -0.84 -4.72 -18.48
N VAL A 14 -0.74 -4.59 -17.16
CA VAL A 14 -0.05 -3.47 -16.52
C VAL A 14 1.44 -3.46 -16.84
N VAL A 15 2.11 -4.62 -16.77
CA VAL A 15 3.55 -4.74 -17.05
C VAL A 15 3.84 -4.45 -18.52
N SER A 16 3.01 -4.95 -19.45
CA SER A 16 3.18 -4.71 -20.89
C SER A 16 3.00 -3.24 -21.26
N ALA A 17 2.15 -2.51 -20.56
CA ALA A 17 1.93 -1.08 -20.78
C ALA A 17 3.08 -0.21 -20.26
N ASP A 18 3.83 -0.67 -19.25
CA ASP A 18 4.95 0.08 -18.65
C ASP A 18 6.09 -0.86 -18.22
N LEU A 19 6.79 -1.42 -19.23
CA LEU A 19 7.90 -2.37 -19.02
C LEU A 19 9.06 -1.78 -18.21
N HIS A 20 9.27 -0.47 -18.29
CA HIS A 20 10.43 0.21 -17.70
C HIS A 20 10.12 1.04 -16.46
N GLU A 21 8.92 0.93 -15.90
CA GLU A 21 8.47 1.72 -14.71
C GLU A 21 8.72 3.23 -14.88
N ARG A 22 8.48 3.77 -16.07
CA ARG A 22 8.75 5.18 -16.39
C ARG A 22 7.57 6.10 -16.12
N THR A 23 6.36 5.56 -16.08
CA THR A 23 5.12 6.33 -15.99
C THR A 23 4.64 6.33 -14.55
N SER A 24 4.96 7.37 -13.79
CA SER A 24 4.44 7.56 -12.44
C SER A 24 4.33 9.03 -12.13
N SER A 25 3.18 9.59 -12.44
CA SER A 25 2.74 10.91 -11.97
C SER A 25 1.65 10.74 -10.89
N ARG A 26 1.15 11.85 -10.33
CA ARG A 26 0.00 11.79 -9.41
C ARG A 26 -1.26 11.24 -10.08
N GLU A 27 -1.44 11.52 -11.36
CA GLU A 27 -2.64 11.21 -12.12
C GLU A 27 -2.48 9.93 -12.97
N GLU A 28 -1.25 9.64 -13.41
CA GLU A 28 -0.98 8.49 -14.26
C GLU A 28 -0.05 7.52 -13.53
N VAL A 29 -0.66 6.50 -12.93
CA VAL A 29 0.06 5.46 -12.20
C VAL A 29 0.35 4.30 -13.15
N GLY A 30 1.61 4.20 -13.61
CA GLY A 30 2.08 3.12 -14.44
C GLY A 30 2.16 1.78 -13.68
N ARG A 31 3.26 1.08 -13.82
CA ARG A 31 3.48 -0.21 -13.16
C ARG A 31 3.45 -0.15 -11.63
N GLU A 32 3.71 1.01 -11.02
CA GLU A 32 3.61 1.20 -9.56
C GLU A 32 2.24 0.81 -8.99
N ARG A 33 1.16 0.84 -9.80
CA ARG A 33 -0.18 0.38 -9.35
C ARG A 33 -0.22 -1.06 -8.81
N LEU A 34 0.77 -1.87 -9.18
CA LEU A 34 0.92 -3.23 -8.66
C LEU A 34 1.44 -3.27 -7.21
N ASN A 35 1.88 -2.13 -6.68
CA ASN A 35 2.45 -2.01 -5.33
C ASN A 35 1.42 -1.49 -4.31
N TYR A 36 0.13 -1.70 -4.52
CA TYR A 36 -0.90 -1.37 -3.54
C TYR A 36 -0.65 -2.14 -2.22
N GLY A 37 -0.43 -1.40 -1.13
CA GLY A 37 -0.07 -1.97 0.17
C GLY A 37 1.45 -2.19 0.42
N HIS A 38 2.26 -2.32 -0.62
CA HIS A 38 3.66 -2.76 -0.53
C HIS A 38 4.57 -1.83 0.30
N THR A 39 4.30 -0.53 0.37
CA THR A 39 5.15 0.41 1.13
C THR A 39 5.18 0.05 2.62
N LEU A 40 4.02 -0.23 3.22
CA LEU A 40 3.96 -0.70 4.60
C LEU A 40 4.38 -2.17 4.73
N ALA A 41 3.96 -3.02 3.79
CA ALA A 41 4.29 -4.44 3.81
C ALA A 41 5.78 -4.71 3.92
N HIS A 42 6.61 -4.06 3.11
CA HIS A 42 8.06 -4.21 3.17
C HIS A 42 8.66 -3.77 4.52
N ALA A 43 8.11 -2.72 5.14
CA ALA A 43 8.54 -2.31 6.48
C ALA A 43 8.20 -3.37 7.53
N ILE A 44 7.01 -3.98 7.44
CA ILE A 44 6.59 -5.08 8.31
C ILE A 44 7.51 -6.29 8.12
N GLU A 45 7.76 -6.73 6.86
CA GLU A 45 8.63 -7.86 6.55
C GLU A 45 10.03 -7.67 7.12
N ALA A 46 10.61 -6.47 6.96
CA ALA A 46 11.93 -6.16 7.50
C ALA A 46 11.97 -6.25 9.03
N HIS A 47 10.94 -5.75 9.73
CA HIS A 47 10.84 -5.84 11.20
C HIS A 47 10.59 -7.25 11.69
N LYS A 48 9.86 -8.05 10.95
CA LYS A 48 9.59 -9.45 11.26
C LYS A 48 10.73 -10.39 10.83
N HIS A 49 11.86 -9.85 10.38
CA HIS A 49 12.98 -10.62 9.86
C HIS A 49 12.53 -11.68 8.83
N PHE A 50 11.56 -11.30 7.99
CA PHE A 50 10.95 -12.16 6.97
C PHE A 50 10.31 -13.46 7.50
N THR A 51 9.88 -13.49 8.77
CA THR A 51 9.12 -14.61 9.33
C THR A 51 7.67 -14.60 8.88
N TRP A 52 7.11 -13.44 8.59
CA TRP A 52 5.81 -13.33 7.92
C TRP A 52 5.96 -13.61 6.43
N ARG A 53 4.97 -14.27 5.87
CA ARG A 53 4.90 -14.43 4.41
C ARG A 53 4.57 -13.09 3.77
N HIS A 54 5.09 -12.85 2.57
CA HIS A 54 4.84 -11.61 1.84
C HIS A 54 3.34 -11.25 1.75
N GLY A 55 2.48 -12.21 1.43
CA GLY A 55 1.04 -11.98 1.37
C GLY A 55 0.38 -11.60 2.70
N GLU A 56 0.95 -12.03 3.83
CA GLU A 56 0.47 -11.64 5.17
C GLU A 56 0.79 -10.16 5.44
N ALA A 57 2.01 -9.73 5.15
CA ALA A 57 2.42 -8.34 5.28
C ALA A 57 1.66 -7.44 4.29
N ASP A 58 1.48 -7.90 3.05
CA ASP A 58 0.70 -7.18 2.03
C ASP A 58 -0.76 -7.00 2.43
N ALA A 59 -1.38 -7.98 3.07
CA ALA A 59 -2.77 -7.86 3.52
C ALA A 59 -2.94 -6.69 4.50
N VAL A 60 -2.06 -6.58 5.50
CA VAL A 60 -2.05 -5.43 6.42
C VAL A 60 -1.74 -4.12 5.67
N GLY A 61 -0.77 -4.16 4.75
CA GLY A 61 -0.44 -3.04 3.89
C GLY A 61 -1.61 -2.57 3.02
N MET A 62 -2.42 -3.48 2.49
CA MET A 62 -3.63 -3.16 1.72
C MET A 62 -4.71 -2.51 2.59
N VAL A 63 -4.89 -2.97 3.83
CA VAL A 63 -5.81 -2.32 4.78
C VAL A 63 -5.35 -0.89 5.06
N PHE A 64 -4.07 -0.70 5.34
CA PHE A 64 -3.48 0.62 5.55
C PHE A 64 -3.64 1.54 4.32
N ALA A 65 -3.39 1.02 3.12
CA ALA A 65 -3.57 1.77 1.88
C ALA A 65 -5.04 2.14 1.63
N ALA A 66 -5.99 1.30 2.06
CA ALA A 66 -7.42 1.62 2.00
C ALA A 66 -7.79 2.74 2.97
N GLU A 67 -7.28 2.74 4.21
CA GLU A 67 -7.47 3.83 5.18
C GLU A 67 -6.88 5.16 4.67
N LEU A 68 -5.67 5.12 4.10
CA LEU A 68 -5.07 6.31 3.45
C LEU A 68 -5.91 6.77 2.26
N SER A 69 -6.41 5.85 1.44
CA SER A 69 -7.26 6.17 0.29
C SER A 69 -8.57 6.83 0.74
N HIS A 70 -9.15 6.38 1.85
CA HIS A 70 -10.31 7.03 2.45
C HIS A 70 -10.00 8.49 2.83
N ARG A 71 -8.85 8.74 3.48
CA ARG A 71 -8.46 10.08 3.96
C ARG A 71 -8.08 11.04 2.84
N TYR A 72 -7.38 10.57 1.81
CA TYR A 72 -6.80 11.43 0.76
C TYR A 72 -7.56 11.39 -0.57
N LEU A 73 -8.24 10.30 -0.88
CA LEU A 73 -8.83 10.06 -2.21
C LEU A 73 -10.35 9.88 -2.17
N GLY A 74 -10.97 9.96 -0.99
CA GLY A 74 -12.42 9.83 -0.81
C GLY A 74 -12.95 8.41 -1.04
N LEU A 75 -12.12 7.38 -0.80
CA LEU A 75 -12.58 5.99 -0.83
C LEU A 75 -13.69 5.80 0.20
N SER A 76 -14.78 5.12 -0.16
CA SER A 76 -15.90 4.92 0.75
C SER A 76 -15.56 3.98 1.91
N ASP A 77 -16.16 4.22 3.07
CA ASP A 77 -16.04 3.34 4.26
C ASP A 77 -16.44 1.90 3.95
N GLU A 78 -17.42 1.71 3.05
CA GLU A 78 -17.85 0.39 2.63
C GLU A 78 -16.71 -0.40 1.97
N VAL A 79 -15.92 0.25 1.11
CA VAL A 79 -14.79 -0.40 0.42
C VAL A 79 -13.66 -0.68 1.41
N VAL A 80 -13.39 0.21 2.37
CA VAL A 80 -12.42 -0.04 3.45
C VAL A 80 -12.83 -1.25 4.27
N ALA A 81 -14.08 -1.30 4.74
CA ALA A 81 -14.62 -2.42 5.50
C ALA A 81 -14.58 -3.73 4.70
N ARG A 82 -14.98 -3.68 3.42
CA ARG A 82 -14.96 -4.84 2.53
C ARG A 82 -13.56 -5.38 2.30
N THR A 83 -12.56 -4.50 2.20
CA THR A 83 -11.14 -4.91 2.09
C THR A 83 -10.75 -5.76 3.29
N ARG A 84 -11.05 -5.32 4.51
CA ARG A 84 -10.78 -6.09 5.73
C ARG A 84 -11.51 -7.43 5.74
N THR A 85 -12.80 -7.41 5.41
CA THR A 85 -13.63 -8.63 5.40
C THR A 85 -13.05 -9.68 4.45
N ILE A 86 -12.78 -9.31 3.20
CA ILE A 86 -12.26 -10.25 2.18
C ILE A 86 -10.91 -10.85 2.64
N LEU A 87 -9.99 -10.03 3.13
CA LEU A 87 -8.68 -10.50 3.58
C LEU A 87 -8.80 -11.44 4.78
N SER A 88 -9.64 -11.10 5.74
CA SER A 88 -9.91 -11.94 6.93
C SER A 88 -10.58 -13.26 6.55
N GLU A 89 -11.56 -13.26 5.65
CA GLU A 89 -12.28 -14.47 5.19
C GLU A 89 -11.37 -15.48 4.51
N ILE A 90 -10.31 -15.02 3.84
CA ILE A 90 -9.30 -15.91 3.24
C ILE A 90 -8.15 -16.26 4.19
N GLY A 91 -8.27 -15.89 5.48
CA GLY A 91 -7.33 -16.26 6.54
C GLY A 91 -6.06 -15.41 6.60
N LEU A 92 -6.06 -14.21 5.99
CA LEU A 92 -4.94 -13.29 6.07
C LEU A 92 -5.11 -12.31 7.26
N PRO A 93 -4.00 -11.87 7.88
CA PRO A 93 -4.05 -10.87 8.93
C PRO A 93 -4.50 -9.53 8.37
N VAL A 94 -5.31 -8.81 9.14
CA VAL A 94 -5.76 -7.46 8.81
C VAL A 94 -5.28 -6.42 9.82
N THR A 95 -4.48 -6.87 10.80
CA THR A 95 -3.88 -6.06 11.86
C THR A 95 -2.43 -6.45 12.10
N CYS A 96 -1.64 -5.53 12.63
CA CYS A 96 -0.27 -5.76 13.08
C CYS A 96 -0.02 -4.96 14.37
N ASP A 97 -0.20 -5.61 15.53
CA ASP A 97 -0.08 -4.97 16.85
C ASP A 97 1.33 -5.04 17.44
N GLU A 98 2.18 -5.86 16.86
CA GLU A 98 3.48 -6.19 17.44
C GLU A 98 4.56 -5.15 17.12
N ILE A 99 4.33 -4.25 16.16
CA ILE A 99 5.31 -3.26 15.72
C ILE A 99 4.76 -1.86 15.97
N LYS A 100 5.56 -1.00 16.58
CA LYS A 100 5.18 0.41 16.78
C LYS A 100 5.29 1.18 15.47
N TRP A 101 4.37 2.11 15.23
CA TRP A 101 4.42 2.98 14.06
C TRP A 101 5.78 3.65 13.86
N ALA A 102 6.37 4.21 14.95
CA ALA A 102 7.64 4.89 14.89
C ALA A 102 8.79 4.03 14.33
N ASP A 103 8.75 2.72 14.54
CA ASP A 103 9.77 1.81 14.06
C ASP A 103 9.53 1.45 12.58
N LEU A 104 8.29 1.21 12.17
CA LEU A 104 7.93 1.04 10.76
C LEU A 104 8.27 2.29 9.94
N ARG A 105 8.01 3.45 10.51
CA ARG A 105 8.28 4.74 9.85
C ARG A 105 9.77 4.95 9.56
N LYS A 106 10.65 4.57 10.51
CA LYS A 106 12.11 4.59 10.28
C LYS A 106 12.51 3.66 9.13
N THR A 107 11.96 2.45 9.10
CA THR A 107 12.26 1.46 8.06
C THR A 107 11.79 1.94 6.68
N MET A 108 10.62 2.55 6.59
CA MET A 108 10.13 3.12 5.32
C MET A 108 11.04 4.23 4.78
N ASN A 109 11.72 4.99 5.64
CA ASN A 109 12.67 6.02 5.20
C ASN A 109 13.95 5.46 4.58
N VAL A 110 14.33 4.25 4.97
CA VAL A 110 15.54 3.57 4.47
C VAL A 110 15.28 2.82 3.17
N ASP A 111 14.02 2.46 2.90
CA ASP A 111 13.65 1.76 1.67
C ASP A 111 13.91 2.66 0.45
N LYS A 112 14.68 2.13 -0.52
CA LYS A 112 15.06 2.79 -1.79
C LYS A 112 13.88 3.24 -2.66
N LYS A 113 12.64 2.92 -2.26
CA LYS A 113 11.41 3.38 -2.91
C LYS A 113 11.00 4.82 -2.52
N THR A 114 11.71 5.45 -1.60
CA THR A 114 11.56 6.87 -1.31
C THR A 114 12.11 7.63 -2.51
N ARG A 115 11.24 8.10 -3.39
CA ARG A 115 11.67 8.92 -4.52
C ARG A 115 11.97 10.34 -4.05
N VAL A 116 12.97 10.94 -4.66
CA VAL A 116 13.28 12.35 -4.46
C VAL A 116 12.28 13.17 -5.25
N ASP A 117 11.61 14.10 -4.59
CA ASP A 117 10.77 15.10 -5.26
C ASP A 117 11.66 15.97 -6.15
N PRO A 118 11.42 16.03 -7.47
CA PRO A 118 12.27 16.78 -8.40
C PRO A 118 12.21 18.29 -8.19
N GLN A 119 11.19 18.81 -7.50
CA GLN A 119 11.04 20.25 -7.23
C GLN A 119 11.76 20.67 -5.95
N THR A 120 11.75 19.83 -4.93
CA THR A 120 12.28 20.18 -3.60
C THR A 120 13.59 19.47 -3.26
N GLY A 121 14.00 18.45 -4.02
CA GLY A 121 15.16 17.61 -3.71
C GLY A 121 15.01 16.77 -2.43
N ARG A 122 13.82 16.75 -1.82
CA ARG A 122 13.55 16.01 -0.57
C ARG A 122 13.06 14.61 -0.87
N GLN A 123 13.43 13.68 -0.03
CA GLN A 123 12.83 12.34 -0.05
C GLN A 123 11.39 12.43 0.42
N VAL A 124 10.47 11.88 -0.39
CA VAL A 124 9.03 11.86 -0.10
C VAL A 124 8.51 10.42 -0.09
N LEU A 125 7.65 10.13 0.87
CA LEU A 125 6.93 8.87 0.89
C LEU A 125 5.84 8.86 -0.17
N ARG A 126 5.68 7.71 -0.80
CA ARG A 126 4.67 7.49 -1.83
C ARG A 126 3.90 6.21 -1.52
N PHE A 127 2.58 6.32 -1.63
CA PHE A 127 1.68 5.19 -1.47
C PHE A 127 0.78 5.07 -2.68
N VAL A 128 0.56 3.87 -3.13
CA VAL A 128 -0.49 3.57 -4.10
C VAL A 128 -1.81 3.55 -3.36
N GLY A 129 -2.74 4.41 -3.77
CA GLY A 129 -4.10 4.46 -3.26
C GLY A 129 -5.12 4.22 -4.37
N ILE A 130 -6.40 4.23 -4.00
CA ILE A 130 -7.52 4.06 -4.93
C ILE A 130 -8.65 5.04 -4.60
N HIS A 131 -9.26 5.63 -5.61
CA HIS A 131 -10.53 6.38 -5.47
C HIS A 131 -11.70 5.41 -5.31
N LYS A 132 -11.66 4.31 -6.03
CA LYS A 132 -12.58 3.17 -5.99
C LYS A 132 -11.89 1.94 -6.61
N PRO A 133 -12.44 0.74 -6.44
CA PRO A 133 -11.89 -0.46 -7.10
C PRO A 133 -11.66 -0.21 -8.60
N GLY A 134 -10.43 -0.49 -9.07
CA GLY A 134 -10.01 -0.27 -10.45
C GLY A 134 -9.53 1.15 -10.80
N GLN A 135 -9.68 2.13 -9.93
CA GLN A 135 -9.21 3.50 -10.16
C GLN A 135 -8.10 3.87 -9.18
N VAL A 136 -6.87 3.73 -9.63
CA VAL A 136 -5.65 3.91 -8.84
C VAL A 136 -5.15 5.36 -8.93
N ALA A 137 -4.60 5.86 -7.82
CA ALA A 137 -3.91 7.16 -7.74
C ALA A 137 -2.69 7.08 -6.82
N MET A 138 -1.78 8.04 -6.92
CA MET A 138 -0.65 8.16 -6.00
C MET A 138 -0.95 9.15 -4.88
N ILE A 139 -0.73 8.72 -3.65
CA ILE A 139 -0.70 9.57 -2.46
C ILE A 139 0.78 9.92 -2.21
N VAL A 140 1.13 11.17 -2.36
CA VAL A 140 2.51 11.65 -2.29
C VAL A 140 2.68 12.52 -1.05
N ASP A 141 3.65 12.21 -0.23
CA ASP A 141 4.03 12.92 0.98
C ASP A 141 2.85 13.18 1.95
N PRO A 142 2.09 12.13 2.34
CA PRO A 142 1.03 12.29 3.32
C PRO A 142 1.60 12.75 4.66
N ASP A 143 0.82 13.53 5.41
CA ASP A 143 1.26 14.03 6.71
C ASP A 143 1.42 12.90 7.75
N GLU A 144 2.36 13.09 8.66
CA GLU A 144 2.76 12.08 9.64
C GLU A 144 1.63 11.71 10.62
N ALA A 145 0.79 12.66 10.99
CA ALA A 145 -0.32 12.42 11.91
C ALA A 145 -1.36 11.51 11.26
N THR A 146 -1.72 11.76 10.01
CA THR A 146 -2.64 10.90 9.25
C THR A 146 -2.07 9.50 9.03
N LEU A 147 -0.77 9.40 8.74
CA LEU A 147 -0.12 8.08 8.63
C LEU A 147 -0.24 7.29 9.93
N ALA A 148 0.06 7.91 11.06
CA ALA A 148 -0.04 7.27 12.38
C ALA A 148 -1.49 6.86 12.70
N GLU A 149 -2.46 7.73 12.46
CA GLU A 149 -3.89 7.41 12.66
C GLU A 149 -4.35 6.24 11.78
N CYS A 150 -3.95 6.19 10.51
CA CYS A 150 -4.28 5.08 9.63
C CYS A 150 -3.65 3.77 10.11
N TYR A 151 -2.42 3.83 10.64
CA TYR A 151 -1.79 2.65 11.20
C TYR A 151 -2.48 2.18 12.50
N ASP A 152 -2.87 3.11 13.38
CA ASP A 152 -3.62 2.76 14.59
C ASP A 152 -4.94 2.04 14.27
N ARG A 153 -5.56 2.35 13.14
CA ARG A 153 -6.73 1.61 12.62
C ARG A 153 -6.39 0.22 12.09
N CYS A 154 -5.12 -0.05 11.76
CA CYS A 154 -4.61 -1.38 11.42
C CYS A 154 -4.12 -2.15 12.64
N SER A 155 -4.33 -1.63 13.85
CA SER A 155 -4.04 -2.29 15.12
C SER A 155 -5.35 -2.78 15.74
N ALA A 156 -5.34 -3.98 16.33
CA ALA A 156 -6.50 -4.56 17.03
C ALA A 156 -6.57 -3.99 18.46
N ARG A 157 -6.94 -2.72 18.59
CA ARG A 157 -7.21 -2.13 19.92
C ARG A 157 -8.68 -1.95 20.13
#